data_8bb0190e5d9af1783040ef5870fc4e14
#
_entry.id   8bb0190e5d9af1783040ef5870fc4e14
#
_cell.length_a   1.000
_cell.length_b   1.000
_cell.length_c   1.000
_cell.angle_alpha   90.00
_cell.angle_beta   90.00
_cell.angle_gamma   90.00
#
_symmetry.space_group_name_H-M   'P 1'
#
loop_
_entity.id
_entity.type
_entity.pdbx_description
1 polymer ?
#
loop_
_entity_poly.entity_id
_entity_poly.type
_entity_poly.pdbx_seq_one_letter_code
_entity_poly.pdbx_strand_id
1 'polypeptide(L)'
;KKAEVLKLKKTSMSFVTALSLSLNNLMTKKARTFLTAFAGSIGIIGITLILSLSNGVQNYIQSVEKETLSSYPITIQDNSMDMSIMMQTMMGMNAESKQHNDDKIYSKQMINDIMETMSDQMEKNNLTAFKEYLDKDSLFQEHTKAIEYGYNLKLNVFNEHGANGLVQVSPNQVMEKLGFGSMAQMQESFMGAQASSNNEVWNKLPENKTLREEEYTLLKGNWPKNYNEVVLAVDKDYEISDYALYSLGLLNQDDLADNFEALQNGKEIKKDEQVSYTKEELLDMEFKLVLN
;
A
#
# COMPACT_ATOMS: atom_id res chain seq x y z
N LYS A 1 33.39 -96.13 -0.97
CA LYS A 1 32.95 -95.06 -1.87
C LYS A 1 32.62 -93.84 -1.01
N LYS A 2 33.51 -92.84 -1.05
CA LYS A 2 33.27 -91.51 -0.41
C LYS A 2 32.32 -90.68 -1.29
N ALA A 3 31.21 -90.26 -0.73
CA ALA A 3 30.31 -89.32 -1.41
C ALA A 3 30.96 -87.94 -1.37
N GLU A 4 31.24 -87.37 -2.53
CA GLU A 4 31.68 -86.00 -2.71
C GLU A 4 30.51 -85.10 -2.44
N VAL A 5 30.61 -84.26 -1.38
CA VAL A 5 29.65 -83.24 -1.05
C VAL A 5 29.93 -82.05 -1.99
N LEU A 6 29.10 -81.89 -3.02
CA LEU A 6 29.09 -80.72 -3.90
C LEU A 6 28.75 -79.43 -3.08
N LYS A 7 29.75 -78.64 -2.84
CA LYS A 7 29.56 -77.28 -2.29
C LYS A 7 28.84 -76.45 -3.33
N LEU A 8 27.55 -76.26 -3.17
CA LEU A 8 26.77 -75.29 -3.93
C LEU A 8 27.28 -73.85 -3.64
N LYS A 9 27.89 -73.29 -4.65
CA LYS A 9 28.33 -71.89 -4.62
C LYS A 9 27.08 -70.97 -4.50
N LYS A 10 27.00 -70.19 -3.41
CA LYS A 10 25.94 -69.15 -3.29
C LYS A 10 26.06 -68.17 -4.46
N THR A 11 25.21 -68.29 -5.42
CA THR A 11 25.08 -67.30 -6.51
C THR A 11 24.32 -66.13 -6.03
N SER A 12 24.99 -64.96 -5.84
CA SER A 12 24.38 -63.72 -5.58
C SER A 12 23.93 -63.03 -6.89
N MET A 13 22.65 -62.79 -7.04
CA MET A 13 22.12 -62.02 -8.18
C MET A 13 22.54 -60.57 -8.11
N SER A 14 23.01 -60.03 -9.24
CA SER A 14 23.25 -58.59 -9.37
C SER A 14 21.94 -57.83 -9.18
N PHE A 15 21.98 -56.65 -8.51
CA PHE A 15 20.83 -55.79 -8.28
C PHE A 15 20.10 -55.43 -9.59
N VAL A 16 20.88 -55.18 -10.67
CA VAL A 16 20.32 -54.89 -12.00
C VAL A 16 19.54 -56.05 -12.57
N THR A 17 20.06 -57.29 -12.40
CA THR A 17 19.39 -58.50 -12.87
C THR A 17 18.11 -58.77 -12.08
N ALA A 18 18.13 -58.55 -10.76
CA ALA A 18 16.95 -58.70 -9.92
C ALA A 18 15.86 -57.66 -10.28
N LEU A 19 16.24 -56.40 -10.55
CA LEU A 19 15.35 -55.34 -10.99
C LEU A 19 14.72 -55.64 -12.36
N SER A 20 15.55 -56.10 -13.34
CA SER A 20 15.10 -56.49 -14.67
C SER A 20 14.11 -57.64 -14.63
N LEU A 21 14.39 -58.67 -13.79
CA LEU A 21 13.51 -59.81 -13.63
C LEU A 21 12.17 -59.42 -12.97
N SER A 22 12.21 -58.53 -11.97
CA SER A 22 11.02 -57.97 -11.32
C SER A 22 10.17 -57.17 -12.30
N LEU A 23 10.81 -56.31 -13.12
CA LEU A 23 10.12 -55.54 -14.15
C LEU A 23 9.46 -56.44 -15.21
N ASN A 24 10.17 -57.46 -15.70
CA ASN A 24 9.61 -58.42 -16.63
C ASN A 24 8.41 -59.19 -16.04
N ASN A 25 8.47 -59.53 -14.76
CA ASN A 25 7.38 -60.20 -14.07
C ASN A 25 6.16 -59.31 -13.90
N LEU A 26 6.35 -58.00 -13.66
CA LEU A 26 5.28 -56.99 -13.65
C LEU A 26 4.67 -56.82 -15.04
N MET A 27 5.47 -56.86 -16.09
CA MET A 27 5.03 -56.72 -17.48
C MET A 27 4.28 -57.94 -18.04
N THR A 28 4.38 -59.12 -17.43
CA THR A 28 3.60 -60.31 -17.87
C THR A 28 2.09 -60.16 -17.60
N LYS A 29 1.69 -59.33 -16.60
CA LYS A 29 0.27 -59.07 -16.24
C LYS A 29 -0.04 -57.58 -16.32
N LYS A 30 0.21 -56.95 -17.45
CA LYS A 30 0.14 -55.50 -17.70
C LYS A 30 -1.14 -54.84 -17.19
N ALA A 31 -2.30 -55.43 -17.47
CA ALA A 31 -3.58 -54.86 -17.06
C ALA A 31 -3.75 -54.77 -15.53
N ARG A 32 -3.36 -55.83 -14.81
CA ARG A 32 -3.45 -55.89 -13.34
C ARG A 32 -2.48 -54.91 -12.71
N THR A 33 -1.23 -54.87 -13.20
CA THR A 33 -0.19 -53.98 -12.70
C THR A 33 -0.58 -52.52 -12.91
N PHE A 34 -1.10 -52.19 -14.10
CA PHE A 34 -1.60 -50.84 -14.40
C PHE A 34 -2.77 -50.44 -13.48
N LEU A 35 -3.74 -51.33 -13.28
CA LEU A 35 -4.92 -51.04 -12.46
C LEU A 35 -4.53 -50.83 -10.99
N THR A 36 -3.61 -51.60 -10.45
CA THR A 36 -3.12 -51.47 -9.06
C THR A 36 -2.28 -50.19 -8.87
N ALA A 37 -1.42 -49.87 -9.84
CA ALA A 37 -0.61 -48.68 -9.82
C ALA A 37 -1.49 -47.41 -9.95
N PHE A 38 -2.48 -47.48 -10.82
CA PHE A 38 -3.45 -46.38 -11.01
C PHE A 38 -4.30 -46.15 -9.75
N ALA A 39 -4.82 -47.22 -9.13
CA ALA A 39 -5.56 -47.10 -7.89
C ALA A 39 -4.72 -46.53 -6.73
N GLY A 40 -3.46 -46.92 -6.63
CA GLY A 40 -2.52 -46.33 -5.65
C GLY A 40 -2.17 -44.88 -5.94
N SER A 41 -2.01 -44.51 -7.22
CA SER A 41 -1.65 -43.16 -7.62
C SER A 41 -2.78 -42.14 -7.36
N ILE A 42 -4.05 -42.55 -7.46
CA ILE A 42 -5.20 -41.68 -7.15
C ILE A 42 -5.11 -41.13 -5.71
N GLY A 43 -4.77 -42.01 -4.75
CA GLY A 43 -4.62 -41.57 -3.34
C GLY A 43 -3.49 -40.56 -3.17
N ILE A 44 -2.34 -40.80 -3.80
CA ILE A 44 -1.20 -39.85 -3.73
C ILE A 44 -1.53 -38.53 -4.42
N ILE A 45 -2.13 -38.59 -5.61
CA ILE A 45 -2.57 -37.38 -6.32
C ILE A 45 -3.56 -36.58 -5.48
N GLY A 46 -4.55 -37.23 -4.85
CA GLY A 46 -5.53 -36.56 -4.00
C GLY A 46 -4.87 -35.84 -2.82
N ILE A 47 -3.98 -36.51 -2.10
CA ILE A 47 -3.26 -35.89 -0.97
C ILE A 47 -2.37 -34.73 -1.47
N THR A 48 -1.66 -34.92 -2.57
CA THR A 48 -0.78 -33.87 -3.12
C THR A 48 -1.57 -32.63 -3.57
N LEU A 49 -2.73 -32.84 -4.19
CA LEU A 49 -3.62 -31.72 -4.58
C LEU A 49 -4.11 -30.95 -3.36
N ILE A 50 -4.55 -31.65 -2.31
CA ILE A 50 -5.02 -30.99 -1.08
C ILE A 50 -3.89 -30.19 -0.42
N LEU A 51 -2.70 -30.77 -0.30
CA LEU A 51 -1.54 -30.10 0.28
C LEU A 51 -1.09 -28.92 -0.56
N SER A 52 -1.06 -29.07 -1.89
CA SER A 52 -0.71 -27.98 -2.81
C SER A 52 -1.70 -26.83 -2.75
N LEU A 53 -3.00 -27.14 -2.73
CA LEU A 53 -4.05 -26.12 -2.59
C LEU A 53 -3.98 -25.43 -1.22
N SER A 54 -3.78 -26.20 -0.15
CA SER A 54 -3.64 -25.64 1.21
C SER A 54 -2.45 -24.67 1.30
N ASN A 55 -1.29 -25.07 0.78
CA ASN A 55 -0.11 -24.20 0.74
C ASN A 55 -0.34 -22.96 -0.15
N GLY A 56 -1.00 -23.14 -1.29
CA GLY A 56 -1.34 -22.02 -2.18
C GLY A 56 -2.26 -20.99 -1.51
N VAL A 57 -3.29 -21.48 -0.81
CA VAL A 57 -4.23 -20.61 -0.06
C VAL A 57 -3.51 -19.93 1.10
N GLN A 58 -2.69 -20.63 1.87
CA GLN A 58 -1.91 -20.01 2.96
C GLN A 58 -0.97 -18.92 2.46
N ASN A 59 -0.24 -19.19 1.38
CA ASN A 59 0.64 -18.18 0.78
C ASN A 59 -0.15 -16.98 0.27
N TYR A 60 -1.32 -17.19 -0.33
CA TYR A 60 -2.19 -16.11 -0.77
C TYR A 60 -2.71 -15.27 0.39
N ILE A 61 -3.19 -15.91 1.48
CA ILE A 61 -3.63 -15.21 2.68
C ILE A 61 -2.50 -14.38 3.28
N GLN A 62 -1.31 -14.96 3.43
CA GLN A 62 -0.14 -14.25 3.94
C GLN A 62 0.26 -13.05 3.05
N SER A 63 0.14 -13.20 1.73
CA SER A 63 0.41 -12.11 0.79
C SER A 63 -0.60 -10.98 0.97
N VAL A 64 -1.89 -11.30 1.07
CA VAL A 64 -2.96 -10.30 1.28
C VAL A 64 -2.81 -9.63 2.65
N GLU A 65 -2.51 -10.39 3.71
CA GLU A 65 -2.24 -9.81 5.04
C GLU A 65 -1.05 -8.85 5.01
N LYS A 66 0.04 -9.24 4.38
CA LYS A 66 1.23 -8.39 4.25
C LYS A 66 0.92 -7.11 3.49
N GLU A 67 0.25 -7.22 2.35
CA GLU A 67 -0.14 -6.09 1.52
C GLU A 67 -1.08 -5.15 2.29
N THR A 68 -2.08 -5.69 2.99
CA THR A 68 -3.02 -4.90 3.78
C THR A 68 -2.33 -4.19 4.94
N LEU A 69 -1.50 -4.90 5.71
CA LEU A 69 -0.80 -4.31 6.86
C LEU A 69 0.23 -3.25 6.45
N SER A 70 0.85 -3.40 5.29
CA SER A 70 1.79 -2.41 4.75
C SER A 70 1.06 -1.18 4.20
N SER A 71 -0.09 -1.39 3.55
CA SER A 71 -0.88 -0.31 2.94
C SER A 71 -1.64 0.55 3.96
N TYR A 72 -1.94 -0.01 5.13
CA TYR A 72 -2.70 0.68 6.18
C TYR A 72 -1.93 0.70 7.51
N PRO A 73 -0.85 1.51 7.62
CA PRO A 73 -0.11 1.64 8.86
C PRO A 73 -0.97 2.27 9.95
N ILE A 74 -0.74 1.89 11.20
CA ILE A 74 -1.34 2.58 12.35
C ILE A 74 -0.66 3.93 12.48
N THR A 75 -1.42 4.99 12.34
CA THR A 75 -0.93 6.36 12.44
C THR A 75 -1.40 6.99 13.73
N ILE A 76 -0.46 7.54 14.51
CA ILE A 76 -0.74 8.29 15.74
C ILE A 76 -0.29 9.73 15.52
N GLN A 77 -1.21 10.68 15.68
CA GLN A 77 -1.00 12.09 15.40
C GLN A 77 -0.95 12.92 16.68
N ASP A 78 -0.38 14.11 16.58
CA ASP A 78 -0.36 15.10 17.66
C ASP A 78 -1.77 15.50 18.12
N ASN A 79 -2.68 15.72 17.19
CA ASN A 79 -4.08 16.01 17.46
C ASN A 79 -4.94 14.83 17.01
N SER A 80 -5.81 14.35 17.88
CA SER A 80 -6.85 13.38 17.51
C SER A 80 -8.20 14.07 17.50
N MET A 81 -8.91 13.99 16.38
CA MET A 81 -10.27 14.50 16.24
C MET A 81 -11.18 13.37 15.77
N ASP A 82 -12.22 13.09 16.53
CA ASP A 82 -13.22 12.10 16.13
C ASP A 82 -14.20 12.70 15.12
N MET A 83 -13.97 12.42 13.85
CA MET A 83 -14.81 12.89 12.76
C MET A 83 -16.26 12.41 12.86
N SER A 84 -16.51 11.27 13.51
CA SER A 84 -17.86 10.74 13.67
C SER A 84 -18.67 11.57 14.65
N ILE A 85 -18.08 12.00 15.75
CA ILE A 85 -18.70 12.88 16.74
C ILE A 85 -18.94 14.28 16.11
N MET A 86 -17.97 14.80 15.37
CA MET A 86 -18.10 16.07 14.67
C MET A 86 -19.26 16.02 13.65
N MET A 87 -19.34 14.95 12.85
CA MET A 87 -20.41 14.79 11.89
C MET A 87 -21.79 14.65 12.55
N GLN A 88 -21.88 13.93 13.68
CA GLN A 88 -23.12 13.83 14.48
C GLN A 88 -23.54 15.18 15.03
N THR A 89 -22.59 16.00 15.52
CA THR A 89 -22.86 17.35 16.01
C THR A 89 -23.33 18.26 14.89
N MET A 90 -22.67 18.21 13.72
CA MET A 90 -23.10 18.97 12.53
C MET A 90 -24.50 18.57 12.03
N MET A 91 -24.86 17.30 12.14
CA MET A 91 -26.21 16.81 11.82
C MET A 91 -27.23 17.14 12.92
N GLY A 92 -26.79 17.72 14.02
CA GLY A 92 -27.64 18.03 15.17
C GLY A 92 -28.18 16.82 15.92
N MET A 93 -27.52 15.65 15.76
CA MET A 93 -27.92 14.42 16.43
C MET A 93 -27.54 14.39 17.91
N ASN A 94 -26.52 15.15 18.32
CA ASN A 94 -26.08 15.26 19.71
C ASN A 94 -26.78 16.38 20.48
N ALA A 95 -27.59 17.20 19.81
CA ALA A 95 -28.33 18.27 20.50
C ALA A 95 -29.45 17.68 21.35
N GLU A 96 -29.38 17.90 22.66
CA GLU A 96 -30.48 17.56 23.56
C GLU A 96 -31.77 18.25 23.09
N SER A 97 -32.76 17.47 22.75
CA SER A 97 -34.07 17.99 22.38
C SER A 97 -34.78 18.51 23.65
N LYS A 98 -34.64 19.81 23.93
CA LYS A 98 -35.40 20.48 24.99
C LYS A 98 -36.79 20.77 24.47
N GLN A 99 -37.80 20.24 25.18
CA GLN A 99 -39.18 20.63 24.89
C GLN A 99 -39.42 22.03 25.38
N HIS A 100 -39.82 22.92 24.48
CA HIS A 100 -40.18 24.29 24.74
C HIS A 100 -41.69 24.47 24.65
N ASN A 101 -42.19 25.48 25.32
CA ASN A 101 -43.58 25.89 25.16
C ASN A 101 -43.78 26.54 23.81
N ASP A 102 -44.98 26.47 23.25
CA ASP A 102 -45.37 26.97 21.94
C ASP A 102 -45.52 28.51 21.86
N ASP A 103 -45.37 29.21 22.99
CA ASP A 103 -45.48 30.66 23.08
C ASP A 103 -44.36 31.43 22.34
N LYS A 104 -43.19 30.79 22.14
CA LYS A 104 -41.98 31.43 21.57
C LYS A 104 -41.22 30.48 20.68
N ILE A 105 -40.50 31.07 19.73
CA ILE A 105 -39.53 30.34 18.90
C ILE A 105 -38.16 30.48 19.54
N TYR A 106 -37.51 29.36 19.77
CA TYR A 106 -36.21 29.28 20.41
C TYR A 106 -35.12 28.97 19.38
N SER A 107 -33.95 29.56 19.57
CA SER A 107 -32.79 29.24 18.75
C SER A 107 -32.18 27.89 19.16
N LYS A 108 -31.88 27.04 18.21
CA LYS A 108 -31.06 25.84 18.41
C LYS A 108 -29.58 26.26 18.33
N GLN A 109 -28.82 26.02 19.41
CA GLN A 109 -27.44 26.52 19.54
C GLN A 109 -26.41 25.63 18.84
N MET A 110 -26.72 25.17 17.64
CA MET A 110 -25.92 24.21 16.87
C MET A 110 -24.47 24.67 16.65
N ILE A 111 -24.24 25.97 16.45
CA ILE A 111 -22.89 26.51 16.28
C ILE A 111 -22.07 26.44 17.58
N ASN A 112 -22.71 26.70 18.72
CA ASN A 112 -22.05 26.59 20.02
C ASN A 112 -21.69 25.14 20.32
N ASP A 113 -22.62 24.21 20.04
CA ASP A 113 -22.40 22.78 20.23
C ASP A 113 -21.24 22.27 19.35
N ILE A 114 -21.13 22.78 18.11
CA ILE A 114 -19.99 22.47 17.23
C ILE A 114 -18.68 23.03 17.81
N MET A 115 -18.68 24.28 18.28
CA MET A 115 -17.47 24.91 18.85
C MET A 115 -17.02 24.20 20.14
N GLU A 116 -17.98 23.83 21.00
CA GLU A 116 -17.71 23.07 22.23
C GLU A 116 -17.14 21.68 21.88
N THR A 117 -17.79 20.97 20.97
CA THR A 117 -17.31 19.66 20.49
C THR A 117 -15.91 19.76 19.89
N MET A 118 -15.63 20.79 19.10
CA MET A 118 -14.28 21.02 18.55
C MET A 118 -13.26 21.29 19.65
N SER A 119 -13.63 22.08 20.67
CA SER A 119 -12.74 22.38 21.81
C SER A 119 -12.42 21.12 22.63
N ASP A 120 -13.44 20.32 22.90
CA ASP A 120 -13.32 19.11 23.71
C ASP A 120 -12.60 17.98 22.98
N GLN A 121 -12.72 17.94 21.64
CA GLN A 121 -12.05 16.93 20.81
C GLN A 121 -10.60 17.29 20.45
N MET A 122 -10.13 18.50 20.74
CA MET A 122 -8.74 18.91 20.52
C MET A 122 -7.81 18.41 21.64
N GLU A 123 -7.84 17.12 21.91
CA GLU A 123 -6.86 16.52 22.81
C GLU A 123 -5.50 16.37 22.10
N LYS A 124 -4.46 16.87 22.75
CA LYS A 124 -3.09 16.71 22.27
C LYS A 124 -2.48 15.42 22.81
N ASN A 125 -2.07 14.56 21.91
CA ASN A 125 -1.30 13.39 22.26
C ASN A 125 0.13 13.78 22.70
N ASN A 126 0.61 13.23 23.80
CA ASN A 126 1.99 13.40 24.21
C ASN A 126 2.91 12.46 23.42
N LEU A 127 3.17 12.84 22.15
CA LEU A 127 4.01 12.05 21.25
C LEU A 127 5.45 11.91 21.75
N THR A 128 5.96 12.85 22.54
CA THR A 128 7.31 12.77 23.12
C THR A 128 7.39 11.62 24.12
N ALA A 129 6.45 11.55 25.06
CA ALA A 129 6.41 10.45 26.03
C ALA A 129 6.10 9.12 25.38
N PHE A 130 5.25 9.12 24.34
CA PHE A 130 4.93 7.93 23.57
C PHE A 130 6.14 7.41 22.80
N LYS A 131 6.91 8.29 22.16
CA LYS A 131 8.17 7.92 21.50
C LYS A 131 9.16 7.30 22.49
N GLU A 132 9.35 7.91 23.67
CA GLU A 132 10.22 7.34 24.71
C GLU A 132 9.75 5.96 25.18
N TYR A 133 8.44 5.72 25.21
CA TYR A 133 7.86 4.42 25.54
C TYR A 133 8.20 3.40 24.46
N LEU A 134 7.96 3.73 23.18
CA LEU A 134 8.27 2.85 22.05
C LEU A 134 9.75 2.48 21.97
N ASP A 135 10.63 3.44 22.24
CA ASP A 135 12.09 3.23 22.21
C ASP A 135 12.58 2.31 23.34
N LYS A 136 11.84 2.23 24.46
CA LYS A 136 12.19 1.43 25.63
C LYS A 136 11.52 0.05 25.66
N ASP A 137 10.37 -0.12 25.02
CA ASP A 137 9.58 -1.34 25.08
C ASP A 137 10.01 -2.35 24.00
N SER A 138 10.61 -3.45 24.46
CA SER A 138 11.07 -4.53 23.58
C SER A 138 9.95 -5.26 22.87
N LEU A 139 8.73 -5.31 23.44
CA LEU A 139 7.57 -5.96 22.81
C LEU A 139 7.14 -5.23 21.54
N PHE A 140 7.14 -3.91 21.56
CA PHE A 140 6.85 -3.14 20.36
C PHE A 140 7.89 -3.38 19.27
N GLN A 141 9.16 -3.42 19.62
CA GLN A 141 10.23 -3.67 18.65
C GLN A 141 10.16 -5.08 18.05
N GLU A 142 9.71 -6.08 18.82
CA GLU A 142 9.56 -7.45 18.35
C GLU A 142 8.34 -7.63 17.41
N HIS A 143 7.25 -6.90 17.68
CA HIS A 143 5.98 -7.06 16.97
C HIS A 143 5.70 -6.01 15.90
N THR A 144 6.59 -5.04 15.72
CA THR A 144 6.48 -4.02 14.67
C THR A 144 7.51 -4.24 13.58
N LYS A 145 7.10 -4.12 12.32
CA LYS A 145 8.02 -4.20 11.17
C LYS A 145 8.88 -2.96 11.04
N ALA A 146 8.27 -1.80 11.24
CA ALA A 146 8.92 -0.50 11.19
C ALA A 146 8.15 0.51 12.02
N ILE A 147 8.85 1.48 12.59
CA ILE A 147 8.28 2.66 13.24
C ILE A 147 8.84 3.86 12.49
N GLU A 148 7.96 4.61 11.84
CA GLU A 148 8.32 5.77 11.06
C GLU A 148 7.85 7.03 11.77
N TYR A 149 8.75 8.01 11.91
CA TYR A 149 8.43 9.31 12.49
C TYR A 149 8.22 10.34 11.39
N GLY A 150 7.03 10.94 11.38
CA GLY A 150 6.70 12.06 10.52
C GLY A 150 6.86 13.40 11.25
N TYR A 151 7.38 14.39 10.56
CA TYR A 151 7.47 15.76 11.05
C TYR A 151 6.61 16.66 10.16
N ASN A 152 5.96 17.65 10.76
CA ASN A 152 5.16 18.62 10.02
C ASN A 152 6.08 19.64 9.30
N LEU A 153 6.84 19.16 8.33
CA LEU A 153 7.71 19.99 7.51
C LEU A 153 7.11 20.13 6.12
N LYS A 154 6.84 21.38 5.73
CA LYS A 154 6.46 21.70 4.35
C LYS A 154 7.73 21.90 3.54
N LEU A 155 7.98 20.98 2.62
CA LEU A 155 9.08 21.10 1.67
C LEU A 155 8.65 21.96 0.49
N ASN A 156 9.43 22.98 0.17
CA ASN A 156 9.21 23.77 -1.03
C ASN A 156 10.06 23.20 -2.16
N VAL A 157 9.44 22.39 -3.00
CA VAL A 157 10.11 21.72 -4.12
C VAL A 157 9.55 22.24 -5.44
N PHE A 158 10.43 22.52 -6.37
CA PHE A 158 10.08 23.07 -7.68
C PHE A 158 10.68 22.18 -8.80
N ASN A 159 9.92 22.05 -9.88
CA ASN A 159 10.39 21.57 -11.16
C ASN A 159 10.67 22.80 -12.06
N GLU A 160 11.93 23.03 -12.43
CA GLU A 160 12.31 24.15 -13.29
C GLU A 160 12.00 23.89 -14.77
N HIS A 161 11.79 22.63 -15.14
CA HIS A 161 11.55 22.17 -16.50
C HIS A 161 10.15 21.55 -16.67
N GLY A 162 9.17 22.02 -15.91
CA GLY A 162 7.79 21.58 -16.06
C GLY A 162 7.19 21.94 -17.43
N ALA A 163 6.07 21.32 -17.77
CA ALA A 163 5.37 21.50 -19.06
C ALA A 163 5.06 22.97 -19.38
N ASN A 164 4.90 23.84 -18.37
CA ASN A 164 4.66 25.28 -18.50
C ASN A 164 5.74 26.10 -17.77
N GLY A 165 6.98 25.64 -17.70
CA GLY A 165 8.10 26.30 -17.04
C GLY A 165 8.25 25.92 -15.58
N LEU A 166 8.47 26.89 -14.69
CA LEU A 166 8.67 26.65 -13.25
C LEU A 166 7.36 26.25 -12.59
N VAL A 167 7.31 25.05 -12.05
CA VAL A 167 6.13 24.50 -11.36
C VAL A 167 6.49 24.15 -9.91
N GLN A 168 5.68 24.59 -8.96
CA GLN A 168 5.79 24.12 -7.58
C GLN A 168 5.16 22.72 -7.47
N VAL A 169 5.99 21.73 -7.09
CA VAL A 169 5.60 20.33 -7.01
C VAL A 169 5.37 19.86 -5.58
N SER A 170 5.84 20.61 -4.60
CA SER A 170 5.48 20.47 -3.17
C SER A 170 5.55 21.83 -2.47
N PRO A 171 4.55 22.22 -1.67
CA PRO A 171 3.20 21.66 -1.67
C PRO A 171 2.57 21.73 -3.08
N ASN A 172 1.91 20.67 -3.51
CA ASN A 172 1.34 20.66 -4.85
C ASN A 172 0.08 21.55 -4.94
N GLN A 173 -0.15 22.12 -6.10
CA GLN A 173 -1.25 23.07 -6.34
C GLN A 173 -2.42 22.46 -7.13
N VAL A 174 -2.39 21.15 -7.40
CA VAL A 174 -3.39 20.49 -8.25
C VAL A 174 -4.80 20.67 -7.71
N MET A 175 -5.01 20.46 -6.41
CA MET A 175 -6.34 20.65 -5.78
C MET A 175 -6.81 22.10 -5.82
N GLU A 176 -5.90 23.06 -5.75
CA GLU A 176 -6.22 24.50 -5.89
C GLU A 176 -6.66 24.81 -7.32
N LYS A 177 -5.91 24.33 -8.32
CA LYS A 177 -6.24 24.49 -9.75
C LYS A 177 -7.56 23.80 -10.14
N LEU A 178 -7.91 22.69 -9.49
CA LEU A 178 -9.20 22.02 -9.64
C LEU A 178 -10.35 22.73 -8.91
N GLY A 179 -10.13 23.88 -8.28
CA GLY A 179 -11.14 24.63 -7.54
C GLY A 179 -11.47 24.09 -6.15
N PHE A 180 -10.76 23.10 -5.67
CA PHE A 180 -10.96 22.49 -4.34
C PHE A 180 -10.02 23.06 -3.28
N GLY A 181 -9.32 24.17 -3.55
CA GLY A 181 -8.35 24.77 -2.65
C GLY A 181 -8.91 25.12 -1.26
N SER A 182 -10.12 25.68 -1.20
CA SER A 182 -10.78 25.96 0.08
C SER A 182 -11.14 24.71 0.87
N MET A 183 -11.52 23.62 0.19
CA MET A 183 -11.80 22.33 0.82
C MET A 183 -10.52 21.68 1.34
N ALA A 184 -9.45 21.71 0.56
CA ALA A 184 -8.14 21.20 0.97
C ALA A 184 -7.60 21.98 2.19
N GLN A 185 -7.73 23.30 2.21
CA GLN A 185 -7.32 24.15 3.32
C GLN A 185 -8.18 23.92 4.58
N MET A 186 -9.48 23.71 4.41
CA MET A 186 -10.37 23.33 5.50
C MET A 186 -9.99 21.97 6.06
N GLN A 187 -9.74 20.98 5.22
CA GLN A 187 -9.30 19.63 5.62
C GLN A 187 -7.96 19.69 6.39
N GLU A 188 -6.98 20.46 5.91
CA GLU A 188 -5.71 20.69 6.63
C GLU A 188 -5.94 21.33 8.00
N SER A 189 -6.85 22.31 8.09
CA SER A 189 -7.15 22.98 9.35
C SER A 189 -7.81 22.08 10.39
N PHE A 190 -8.66 21.15 9.94
CA PHE A 190 -9.40 20.24 10.83
C PHE A 190 -8.65 18.94 11.14
N MET A 191 -7.98 18.35 10.16
CA MET A 191 -7.33 17.04 10.28
C MET A 191 -5.81 17.15 10.47
N GLY A 192 -5.28 18.38 10.50
CA GLY A 192 -3.84 18.62 10.61
C GLY A 192 -3.07 18.30 9.33
N ALA A 193 -1.75 18.46 9.41
CA ALA A 193 -0.85 18.29 8.26
C ALA A 193 -0.86 16.90 7.63
N GLN A 194 -1.31 15.88 8.36
CA GLN A 194 -1.43 14.51 7.84
C GLN A 194 -2.53 14.39 6.78
N ALA A 195 -3.58 15.20 6.85
CA ALA A 195 -4.63 15.18 5.84
C ALA A 195 -4.15 15.77 4.50
N SER A 196 -3.24 16.74 4.56
CA SER A 196 -2.60 17.26 3.35
C SER A 196 -1.60 16.27 2.75
N SER A 197 -1.01 15.36 3.55
CA SER A 197 -0.11 14.34 3.02
C SER A 197 -0.80 13.35 2.07
N ASN A 198 -2.10 13.15 2.21
CA ASN A 198 -2.86 12.30 1.28
C ASN A 198 -3.00 12.91 -0.12
N ASN A 199 -2.83 14.23 -0.24
CA ASN A 199 -2.86 14.96 -1.51
C ASN A 199 -1.46 15.25 -2.06
N GLU A 200 -0.41 14.96 -1.28
CA GLU A 200 0.96 15.14 -1.71
C GLU A 200 1.48 13.88 -2.41
N VAL A 201 2.22 14.09 -3.50
CA VAL A 201 2.89 13.00 -4.22
C VAL A 201 4.27 12.69 -3.63
N TRP A 202 4.78 13.58 -2.78
CA TRP A 202 6.07 13.43 -2.11
C TRP A 202 5.89 12.68 -0.80
N ASN A 203 6.35 11.44 -0.76
CA ASN A 203 6.24 10.60 0.42
C ASN A 203 7.62 10.14 0.86
N LYS A 204 7.79 9.95 2.17
CA LYS A 204 9.00 9.36 2.72
C LYS A 204 9.09 7.89 2.32
N LEU A 205 10.19 7.51 1.70
CA LEU A 205 10.47 6.12 1.41
C LEU A 205 10.78 5.37 2.73
N PRO A 206 10.22 4.17 2.96
CA PRO A 206 10.52 3.39 4.16
C PRO A 206 12.02 3.17 4.36
N GLU A 207 12.51 3.46 5.58
CA GLU A 207 13.92 3.27 5.92
C GLU A 207 14.27 1.78 6.04
N ASN A 208 13.33 0.97 6.52
CA ASN A 208 13.50 -0.47 6.63
C ASN A 208 13.63 -1.11 5.24
N LYS A 209 14.83 -1.65 4.97
CA LYS A 209 15.13 -2.27 3.68
C LYS A 209 14.21 -3.43 3.34
N THR A 210 13.87 -4.26 4.32
CA THR A 210 13.00 -5.43 4.10
C THR A 210 11.59 -4.98 3.71
N LEU A 211 11.04 -3.99 4.42
CA LEU A 211 9.73 -3.42 4.11
C LEU A 211 9.72 -2.80 2.71
N ARG A 212 10.74 -2.01 2.38
CA ARG A 212 10.88 -1.39 1.07
C ARG A 212 10.96 -2.40 -0.07
N GLU A 213 11.72 -3.49 0.10
CA GLU A 213 11.86 -4.54 -0.91
C GLU A 213 10.63 -5.48 -0.98
N GLU A 214 9.82 -5.54 0.08
CA GLU A 214 8.52 -6.21 0.07
C GLU A 214 7.45 -5.41 -0.67
N GLU A 215 7.47 -4.07 -0.54
CA GLU A 215 6.46 -3.18 -1.13
C GLU A 215 6.77 -2.76 -2.56
N TYR A 216 8.04 -2.60 -2.88
CA TYR A 216 8.47 -2.03 -4.16
C TYR A 216 9.46 -2.93 -4.89
N THR A 217 9.29 -3.02 -6.18
CA THR A 217 10.25 -3.68 -7.09
C THR A 217 11.02 -2.64 -7.87
N LEU A 218 12.36 -2.66 -7.78
CA LEU A 218 13.20 -1.73 -8.53
C LEU A 218 13.19 -2.07 -10.02
N LEU A 219 12.60 -1.20 -10.83
CA LEU A 219 12.50 -1.40 -12.28
C LEU A 219 13.75 -0.91 -13.02
N LYS A 220 14.32 0.21 -12.58
CA LYS A 220 15.51 0.83 -13.17
C LYS A 220 16.18 1.78 -12.18
N GLY A 221 17.49 2.02 -12.34
CA GLY A 221 18.25 2.89 -11.46
C GLY A 221 18.72 2.19 -10.19
N ASN A 222 18.77 2.93 -9.10
CA ASN A 222 19.24 2.46 -7.78
C ASN A 222 18.33 2.99 -6.68
N TRP A 223 18.29 2.31 -5.55
CA TRP A 223 17.71 2.86 -4.36
C TRP A 223 18.46 4.10 -3.88
N PRO A 224 17.76 5.15 -3.40
CA PRO A 224 18.39 6.36 -2.88
C PRO A 224 19.38 6.04 -1.76
N LYS A 225 20.53 6.69 -1.80
CA LYS A 225 21.58 6.60 -0.77
C LYS A 225 21.81 7.94 -0.07
N ASN A 226 21.44 9.02 -0.73
CA ASN A 226 21.63 10.38 -0.28
C ASN A 226 20.28 11.09 -0.15
N TYR A 227 20.23 12.13 0.69
CA TYR A 227 19.05 12.93 0.97
C TYR A 227 18.47 13.68 -0.26
N ASN A 228 19.26 13.84 -1.30
CA ASN A 228 18.90 14.52 -2.54
C ASN A 228 18.56 13.56 -3.68
N GLU A 229 18.37 12.31 -3.39
CA GLU A 229 17.95 11.29 -4.35
C GLU A 229 16.53 10.87 -4.07
N VAL A 230 15.72 10.72 -5.12
CA VAL A 230 14.31 10.32 -5.03
C VAL A 230 14.03 9.12 -5.93
N VAL A 231 12.94 8.44 -5.69
CA VAL A 231 12.41 7.39 -6.56
C VAL A 231 11.04 7.80 -7.05
N LEU A 232 10.73 7.45 -8.28
CA LEU A 232 9.41 7.57 -8.84
C LEU A 232 8.71 6.21 -8.74
N ALA A 233 7.58 6.15 -8.04
CA ALA A 233 6.76 4.96 -7.95
C ALA A 233 5.79 4.91 -9.12
N VAL A 234 5.66 3.73 -9.72
CA VAL A 234 4.66 3.39 -10.73
C VAL A 234 3.84 2.22 -10.23
N ASP A 235 2.64 2.03 -10.73
CA ASP A 235 1.82 0.89 -10.37
C ASP A 235 2.30 -0.42 -11.04
N LYS A 236 1.60 -1.52 -10.76
CA LYS A 236 1.91 -2.85 -11.33
C LYS A 236 1.73 -2.92 -12.86
N ASP A 237 0.94 -2.03 -13.43
CA ASP A 237 0.64 -1.96 -14.86
C ASP A 237 1.57 -0.97 -15.59
N TYR A 238 2.60 -0.45 -14.87
CA TYR A 238 3.58 0.55 -15.32
C TYR A 238 2.94 1.90 -15.62
N GLU A 239 1.91 2.27 -14.89
CA GLU A 239 1.21 3.54 -15.04
C GLU A 239 1.52 4.50 -13.90
N ILE A 240 1.44 5.79 -14.18
CA ILE A 240 1.49 6.89 -13.23
C ILE A 240 0.18 7.64 -13.38
N SER A 241 -0.49 7.96 -12.28
CA SER A 241 -1.73 8.72 -12.34
C SER A 241 -1.49 10.11 -12.96
N ASP A 242 -2.46 10.60 -13.70
CA ASP A 242 -2.46 11.98 -14.22
C ASP A 242 -2.33 13.01 -13.09
N TYR A 243 -2.96 12.76 -11.95
CA TYR A 243 -2.77 13.58 -10.75
C TYR A 243 -1.28 13.73 -10.36
N ALA A 244 -0.53 12.63 -10.37
CA ALA A 244 0.89 12.67 -10.08
C ALA A 244 1.67 13.39 -11.19
N LEU A 245 1.32 13.18 -12.46
CA LEU A 245 1.95 13.87 -13.59
C LEU A 245 1.73 15.39 -13.52
N TYR A 246 0.51 15.84 -13.20
CA TYR A 246 0.22 17.25 -12.94
C TYR A 246 0.99 17.77 -11.72
N SER A 247 1.01 17.01 -10.62
CA SER A 247 1.72 17.40 -9.40
C SER A 247 3.23 17.52 -9.60
N LEU A 248 3.84 16.69 -10.46
CA LEU A 248 5.25 16.75 -10.81
C LEU A 248 5.57 17.79 -11.91
N GLY A 249 4.53 18.43 -12.45
CA GLY A 249 4.66 19.43 -13.51
C GLY A 249 4.98 18.83 -14.88
N LEU A 250 4.76 17.53 -15.07
CA LEU A 250 4.91 16.85 -16.37
C LEU A 250 3.75 17.15 -17.32
N LEU A 251 2.57 17.42 -16.76
CA LEU A 251 1.42 17.96 -17.46
C LEU A 251 1.19 19.42 -17.06
N ASN A 252 0.58 20.20 -17.97
CA ASN A 252 0.33 21.60 -17.73
C ASN A 252 -0.81 21.83 -16.73
N GLN A 253 -0.50 22.29 -15.52
CA GLN A 253 -1.49 22.53 -14.46
C GLN A 253 -2.52 23.61 -14.82
N ASP A 254 -2.22 24.52 -15.75
CA ASP A 254 -3.17 25.55 -16.16
C ASP A 254 -4.34 24.96 -16.95
N ASP A 255 -4.14 23.85 -17.67
CA ASP A 255 -5.23 23.14 -18.35
C ASP A 255 -6.30 22.62 -17.36
N LEU A 256 -5.92 22.34 -16.10
CA LEU A 256 -6.88 21.96 -15.04
C LEU A 256 -7.77 23.15 -14.66
N ALA A 257 -7.18 24.34 -14.51
CA ALA A 257 -7.93 25.53 -14.18
C ALA A 257 -8.89 25.93 -15.31
N ASP A 258 -8.43 25.86 -16.56
CA ASP A 258 -9.23 26.12 -17.75
C ASP A 258 -10.39 25.12 -17.89
N ASN A 259 -10.15 23.84 -17.64
CA ASN A 259 -11.18 22.81 -17.65
C ASN A 259 -12.19 23.01 -16.51
N PHE A 260 -11.75 23.41 -15.33
CA PHE A 260 -12.64 23.73 -14.20
C PHE A 260 -13.53 24.93 -14.52
N GLU A 261 -12.97 26.00 -15.10
CA GLU A 261 -13.73 27.17 -15.54
C GLU A 261 -14.73 26.79 -16.65
N ALA A 262 -14.33 25.95 -17.60
CA ALA A 262 -15.21 25.45 -18.65
C ALA A 262 -16.41 24.68 -18.08
N LEU A 263 -16.18 23.81 -17.08
CA LEU A 263 -17.23 23.09 -16.37
C LEU A 263 -18.23 24.03 -15.69
N GLN A 264 -17.72 25.03 -14.97
CA GLN A 264 -18.59 26.02 -14.30
C GLN A 264 -19.47 26.80 -15.30
N ASN A 265 -18.95 27.03 -16.50
CA ASN A 265 -19.66 27.74 -17.57
C ASN A 265 -20.49 26.78 -18.45
N GLY A 266 -20.61 25.50 -18.11
CA GLY A 266 -21.37 24.51 -18.88
C GLY A 266 -20.79 24.21 -20.26
N LYS A 267 -19.48 24.43 -20.44
CA LYS A 267 -18.74 24.13 -21.67
C LYS A 267 -18.14 22.74 -21.61
N GLU A 268 -17.79 22.21 -22.80
CA GLU A 268 -17.05 20.94 -22.88
C GLU A 268 -15.61 21.13 -22.36
N ILE A 269 -15.13 20.15 -21.61
CA ILE A 269 -13.75 20.07 -21.15
C ILE A 269 -12.83 19.53 -22.22
N LYS A 270 -11.61 20.04 -22.28
CA LYS A 270 -10.54 19.47 -23.08
C LYS A 270 -10.05 18.20 -22.36
N LYS A 271 -10.16 17.06 -23.03
CA LYS A 271 -9.59 15.82 -22.52
C LYS A 271 -8.15 15.70 -22.99
N ASP A 272 -7.27 15.36 -22.04
CA ASP A 272 -5.90 15.06 -22.40
C ASP A 272 -5.80 13.72 -23.11
N GLU A 273 -4.90 13.64 -24.07
CA GLU A 273 -4.51 12.37 -24.69
C GLU A 273 -3.58 11.62 -23.72
N GLN A 274 -3.61 10.28 -23.78
CA GLN A 274 -2.69 9.47 -22.99
C GLN A 274 -1.26 9.76 -23.40
N VAL A 275 -0.43 10.20 -22.46
CA VAL A 275 1.00 10.45 -22.64
C VAL A 275 1.82 9.23 -22.20
N SER A 276 3.01 9.12 -22.74
CA SER A 276 3.97 8.10 -22.35
C SER A 276 5.37 8.70 -22.23
N TYR A 277 6.14 8.21 -21.29
CA TYR A 277 7.49 8.64 -21.02
C TYR A 277 8.43 7.44 -21.05
N THR A 278 9.63 7.62 -21.53
CA THR A 278 10.68 6.61 -21.37
C THR A 278 11.21 6.62 -19.93
N LYS A 279 11.75 5.48 -19.50
CA LYS A 279 12.37 5.40 -18.16
C LYS A 279 13.54 6.36 -18.01
N GLU A 280 14.25 6.63 -19.08
CA GLU A 280 15.36 7.58 -19.16
C GLU A 280 14.87 9.00 -18.91
N GLU A 281 13.84 9.45 -19.60
CA GLU A 281 13.27 10.80 -19.42
C GLU A 281 12.81 11.04 -17.97
N LEU A 282 12.21 10.02 -17.33
CA LEU A 282 11.78 10.13 -15.95
C LEU A 282 12.94 10.10 -14.94
N LEU A 283 14.03 9.39 -15.24
CA LEU A 283 15.21 9.32 -14.36
C LEU A 283 16.09 10.56 -14.47
N ASP A 284 16.01 11.28 -15.58
CA ASP A 284 16.77 12.53 -15.81
C ASP A 284 16.08 13.77 -15.22
N MET A 285 14.91 13.58 -14.54
CA MET A 285 14.20 14.70 -13.91
C MET A 285 14.96 15.21 -12.70
N GLU A 286 15.07 16.53 -12.61
CA GLU A 286 15.68 17.24 -11.49
C GLU A 286 14.66 18.16 -10.81
N PHE A 287 14.73 18.21 -9.48
CA PHE A 287 13.87 19.06 -8.67
C PHE A 287 14.72 19.96 -7.77
N LYS A 288 14.26 21.17 -7.55
CA LYS A 288 14.92 22.17 -6.71
C LYS A 288 14.24 22.26 -5.37
N LEU A 289 14.94 21.88 -4.32
CA LEU A 289 14.50 22.09 -2.95
C LEU A 289 14.91 23.49 -2.48
N VAL A 290 13.93 24.28 -2.04
CA VAL A 290 14.16 25.59 -1.44
C VAL A 290 13.99 25.46 0.07
N LEU A 291 15.03 25.73 0.81
CA LEU A 291 15.03 25.76 2.27
C LEU A 291 14.71 27.18 2.73
N ASN A 292 13.74 27.32 3.64
CA ASN A 292 13.37 28.59 4.26
C ASN A 292 14.26 28.91 5.47
#